data_96166817bf33e20d3082c8b0907672c7
#
_entry.id   96166817bf33e20d3082c8b0907672c7
#
_cell.length_a   1.000
_cell.length_b   1.000
_cell.length_c   1.000
_cell.angle_alpha   90.00
_cell.angle_beta   90.00
_cell.angle_gamma   90.00
#
_symmetry.space_group_name_H-M   'P 1'
#
loop_
_entity.id
_entity.type
_entity.pdbx_description
1 polymer ?
#
loop_
_entity_poly.entity_id
_entity_poly.type
_entity_poly.pdbx_seq_one_letter_code
_entity_poly.pdbx_strand_id
1 'polypeptide(L)'
;MTQPYYDFCVAAGKPSSRDATGGGQHWAESALYTCRLDADGSDIRIVSSVELHATPPGYLALTQTRSGAPILYATSGEELMWFSIGNENQLTLRGSATTGSGGAAHLCTDNGARCLFTANYGSGTVSLLPIAEDGALGEAKVYAHGPGAHAGAEGRWGDGPQFRQESAHPHGVVVCGEQLYVADLGTNQVVCWAIDFDNNALRAASAITLHDLAGPRHIQFTSNGTMGFALNELDNTVSVLQRDAAKDGELSLVQTLSSLPPGWAEAHADPATFPNEVYSKPSHASELLLSPDDRFVYASNRGHDSIAVFALDAADQQLTPLQFEPTRGRIPWVFCLSADGRYVAVQNNHTRADEAGPDSVVVFQRDETTGLLSLAAARLEFATVASVWALPGS
;
A
#
# COMPACT_ATOMS: atom_id res chain seq x y z
N MET A 1 21.76 21.08 -4.75
CA MET A 1 22.33 20.74 -3.43
C MET A 1 21.82 19.35 -3.11
N THR A 2 22.68 18.38 -2.79
CA THR A 2 22.28 17.05 -2.35
C THR A 2 21.59 17.18 -1.01
N GLN A 3 20.47 16.53 -0.84
CA GLN A 3 19.71 16.49 0.41
C GLN A 3 20.59 15.87 1.51
N PRO A 4 20.75 16.49 2.68
CA PRO A 4 21.68 16.00 3.70
C PRO A 4 21.19 14.72 4.41
N TYR A 5 19.90 14.38 4.32
CA TYR A 5 19.26 13.20 4.91
C TYR A 5 17.88 12.97 4.30
N TYR A 6 17.29 11.80 4.59
CA TYR A 6 15.92 11.43 4.20
C TYR A 6 15.14 11.03 5.43
N ASP A 7 13.92 11.54 5.56
CA ASP A 7 13.06 11.18 6.66
C ASP A 7 11.93 10.25 6.21
N PHE A 8 11.64 9.25 7.05
CA PHE A 8 10.55 8.30 6.87
C PHE A 8 9.67 8.29 8.12
N CYS A 9 8.37 8.18 7.93
CA CYS A 9 7.41 7.86 8.97
C CYS A 9 7.27 6.34 9.07
N VAL A 10 7.48 5.78 10.25
CA VAL A 10 7.30 4.35 10.53
C VAL A 10 6.20 4.21 11.58
N ALA A 11 5.11 3.51 11.22
CA ALA A 11 4.09 3.13 12.17
C ALA A 11 4.47 1.80 12.82
N ALA A 12 4.65 1.81 14.14
CA ALA A 12 5.07 0.63 14.87
C ALA A 12 4.35 0.51 16.21
N GLY A 13 4.22 -0.71 16.71
CA GLY A 13 3.60 -1.01 17.99
C GLY A 13 4.52 -1.78 18.94
N LYS A 14 4.22 -1.70 20.22
CA LYS A 14 4.77 -2.59 21.24
C LYS A 14 3.71 -3.65 21.54
N PRO A 15 3.97 -4.95 21.34
CA PRO A 15 3.02 -6.00 21.70
C PRO A 15 2.80 -5.99 23.20
N SER A 16 1.53 -5.92 23.65
CA SER A 16 1.19 -5.96 25.07
C SER A 16 1.32 -7.35 25.69
N SER A 17 1.05 -8.37 24.91
CA SER A 17 1.27 -9.81 25.17
C SER A 17 0.85 -10.57 23.91
N ARG A 18 1.47 -11.74 23.63
CA ARG A 18 0.83 -12.74 22.76
C ARG A 18 -0.20 -13.47 23.61
N ASP A 19 -1.45 -13.54 23.19
CA ASP A 19 -2.35 -14.49 23.84
C ASP A 19 -1.87 -15.92 23.51
N ALA A 20 -2.03 -16.81 24.49
CA ALA A 20 -1.57 -18.20 24.39
C ALA A 20 -2.33 -19.02 23.32
N THR A 21 -3.30 -18.42 22.62
CA THR A 21 -4.18 -19.07 21.65
C THR A 21 -3.84 -18.76 20.20
N GLY A 22 -2.81 -17.89 19.95
CA GLY A 22 -2.37 -17.52 18.61
C GLY A 22 -3.33 -16.59 17.85
N GLY A 23 -4.39 -16.11 18.49
CA GLY A 23 -5.37 -15.20 17.91
C GLY A 23 -5.06 -13.74 18.24
N GLY A 24 -4.68 -12.97 17.24
CA GLY A 24 -4.62 -11.51 17.31
C GLY A 24 -3.50 -10.93 18.20
N GLN A 25 -2.72 -10.01 17.67
CA GLN A 25 -1.81 -9.18 18.48
C GLN A 25 -2.65 -8.07 19.12
N HIS A 26 -2.71 -8.03 20.46
CA HIS A 26 -3.24 -6.89 21.20
C HIS A 26 -2.14 -5.84 21.36
N TRP A 27 -2.38 -4.65 20.81
CA TRP A 27 -1.48 -3.52 20.90
C TRP A 27 -1.82 -2.68 22.13
N ALA A 28 -0.92 -2.59 23.09
CA ALA A 28 -1.12 -1.71 24.25
C ALA A 28 -0.64 -0.29 23.98
N GLU A 29 0.39 -0.16 23.14
CA GLU A 29 1.02 1.10 22.81
C GLU A 29 1.48 1.04 21.36
N SER A 30 1.22 2.11 20.60
CA SER A 30 1.73 2.30 19.24
C SER A 30 2.27 3.71 19.08
N ALA A 31 3.09 3.93 18.07
CA ALA A 31 3.60 5.25 17.74
C ALA A 31 3.84 5.41 16.25
N LEU A 32 3.83 6.65 15.81
CA LEU A 32 4.47 7.07 14.56
C LEU A 32 5.87 7.59 14.90
N TYR A 33 6.87 6.98 14.31
CA TYR A 33 8.27 7.37 14.48
C TYR A 33 8.73 8.13 13.24
N THR A 34 9.37 9.28 13.42
CA THR A 34 10.17 9.90 12.36
C THR A 34 11.56 9.26 12.42
N CYS A 35 11.93 8.59 11.33
CA CYS A 35 13.21 7.90 11.18
C CYS A 35 14.05 8.63 10.15
N ARG A 36 15.28 8.98 10.48
CA ARG A 36 16.21 9.73 9.63
C ARG A 36 17.29 8.83 9.08
N LEU A 37 17.38 8.74 7.76
CA LEU A 37 18.41 8.07 6.99
C LEU A 37 19.47 9.09 6.58
N ASP A 38 20.73 8.79 6.81
CA ASP A 38 21.83 9.62 6.34
C ASP A 38 21.91 9.62 4.79
N ALA A 39 22.43 10.71 4.22
CA ALA A 39 22.43 10.94 2.77
C ALA A 39 23.13 9.86 1.93
N ASP A 40 24.06 9.13 2.53
CA ASP A 40 24.80 8.05 1.90
C ASP A 40 24.18 6.64 2.14
N GLY A 41 23.05 6.57 2.87
CA GLY A 41 22.39 5.32 3.19
C GLY A 41 23.09 4.44 4.24
N SER A 42 24.06 5.01 4.98
CA SER A 42 24.90 4.25 5.91
C SER A 42 24.23 3.95 7.24
N ASP A 43 23.34 4.83 7.72
CA ASP A 43 22.66 4.69 9.01
C ASP A 43 21.24 5.25 8.95
N ILE A 44 20.34 4.62 9.74
CA ILE A 44 18.98 5.10 9.97
C ILE A 44 18.66 5.07 11.45
N ARG A 45 18.11 6.18 11.99
CA ARG A 45 17.82 6.34 13.41
C ARG A 45 16.49 7.02 13.67
N ILE A 46 15.86 6.73 14.78
CA ILE A 46 14.67 7.45 15.27
C ILE A 46 15.09 8.84 15.74
N VAL A 47 14.41 9.89 15.24
CA VAL A 47 14.65 11.28 15.64
C VAL A 47 13.50 11.89 16.43
N SER A 48 12.27 11.41 16.24
CA SER A 48 11.10 11.80 17.03
C SER A 48 10.01 10.73 17.00
N SER A 49 9.02 10.84 17.89
CA SER A 49 7.86 9.95 17.90
C SER A 49 6.60 10.68 18.41
N VAL A 50 5.45 10.17 17.97
CA VAL A 50 4.12 10.53 18.50
C VAL A 50 3.44 9.26 18.97
N GLU A 51 3.17 9.18 20.29
CA GLU A 51 2.45 8.06 20.87
C GLU A 51 0.98 8.05 20.43
N LEU A 52 0.46 6.87 20.15
CA LEU A 52 -0.93 6.64 19.77
C LEU A 52 -1.57 5.68 20.78
N HIS A 53 -2.83 5.91 21.10
CA HIS A 53 -3.63 5.03 21.94
C HIS A 53 -4.52 4.08 21.11
N ALA A 54 -4.01 3.65 19.97
CA ALA A 54 -4.72 2.82 19.00
C ALA A 54 -3.78 1.75 18.42
N THR A 55 -4.34 0.85 17.61
CA THR A 55 -3.58 -0.06 16.75
C THR A 55 -2.67 0.75 15.82
N PRO A 56 -1.42 0.32 15.56
CA PRO A 56 -0.55 1.03 14.63
C PRO A 56 -1.22 1.20 13.28
N PRO A 57 -1.15 2.40 12.66
CA PRO A 57 -1.73 2.64 11.36
C PRO A 57 -1.20 1.67 10.31
N GLY A 58 -2.12 1.00 9.61
CA GLY A 58 -1.81 0.05 8.54
C GLY A 58 -1.41 0.72 7.24
N TYR A 59 -1.85 1.96 7.01
CA TYR A 59 -1.49 2.74 5.83
C TYR A 59 -1.45 4.25 6.12
N LEU A 60 -0.62 4.96 5.36
CA LEU A 60 -0.38 6.40 5.49
C LEU A 60 -0.55 7.08 4.14
N ALA A 61 -0.95 8.34 4.12
CA ALA A 61 -0.96 9.19 2.93
C ALA A 61 -0.46 10.59 3.26
N LEU A 62 0.53 11.06 2.52
CA LEU A 62 1.08 12.40 2.61
C LEU A 62 0.49 13.27 1.53
N THR A 63 0.08 14.48 1.88
CA THR A 63 -0.35 15.50 0.94
C THR A 63 -0.02 16.90 1.48
N GLN A 64 -0.48 17.92 0.79
CA GLN A 64 -0.45 19.31 1.28
C GLN A 64 -1.88 19.79 1.47
N THR A 65 -2.13 20.55 2.54
CA THR A 65 -3.38 21.29 2.70
C THR A 65 -3.54 22.31 1.57
N ARG A 66 -4.74 22.84 1.38
CA ARG A 66 -4.95 23.92 0.39
C ARG A 66 -4.15 25.18 0.68
N SER A 67 -3.69 25.38 1.92
CA SER A 67 -2.74 26.45 2.28
C SER A 67 -1.27 26.11 2.00
N GLY A 68 -0.97 24.89 1.49
CA GLY A 68 0.38 24.42 1.15
C GLY A 68 1.15 23.80 2.30
N ALA A 69 0.57 23.65 3.49
CA ALA A 69 1.22 23.00 4.61
C ALA A 69 1.20 21.46 4.44
N PRO A 70 2.31 20.74 4.68
CA PRO A 70 2.33 19.28 4.61
C PRO A 70 1.47 18.67 5.73
N ILE A 71 0.71 17.63 5.38
CA ILE A 71 -0.17 16.91 6.28
C ILE A 71 -0.10 15.41 6.00
N LEU A 72 -0.07 14.61 7.07
CA LEU A 72 -0.08 13.15 7.01
C LEU A 72 -1.41 12.63 7.52
N TYR A 73 -2.06 11.78 6.73
CA TYR A 73 -3.23 11.01 7.13
C TYR A 73 -2.83 9.57 7.40
N ALA A 74 -3.48 8.94 8.37
CA ALA A 74 -3.22 7.57 8.80
C ALA A 74 -4.53 6.84 9.07
N THR A 75 -4.61 5.54 8.69
CA THR A 75 -5.77 4.71 9.00
C THR A 75 -5.44 3.58 9.97
N SER A 76 -6.27 3.40 10.98
CA SER A 76 -6.21 2.33 11.96
C SER A 76 -7.61 1.73 12.16
N GLY A 77 -7.92 0.67 11.42
CA GLY A 77 -9.25 0.06 11.43
C GLY A 77 -10.33 1.00 10.87
N GLU A 78 -11.23 1.50 11.73
CA GLU A 78 -12.26 2.48 11.37
C GLU A 78 -11.82 3.92 11.62
N GLU A 79 -10.74 4.13 12.36
CA GLU A 79 -10.25 5.45 12.71
C GLU A 79 -9.32 6.00 11.64
N LEU A 80 -9.52 7.27 11.32
CA LEU A 80 -8.62 8.10 10.54
C LEU A 80 -8.03 9.16 11.46
N MET A 81 -6.73 9.33 11.40
CA MET A 81 -6.01 10.35 12.14
C MET A 81 -5.29 11.27 11.16
N TRP A 82 -5.09 12.55 11.51
CA TRP A 82 -4.25 13.44 10.74
C TRP A 82 -3.27 14.21 11.60
N PHE A 83 -2.08 14.44 11.02
CA PHE A 83 -0.93 15.01 11.69
C PHE A 83 -0.40 16.18 10.87
N SER A 84 -0.17 17.32 11.52
CA SER A 84 0.65 18.36 10.92
C SER A 84 2.12 17.95 10.99
N ILE A 85 2.88 18.36 9.96
CA ILE A 85 4.31 18.12 9.86
C ILE A 85 5.01 19.46 10.09
N GLY A 86 5.73 19.56 11.19
CA GLY A 86 6.49 20.75 11.59
C GLY A 86 7.94 20.70 11.10
N ASN A 87 8.76 21.58 11.68
CA ASN A 87 10.20 21.58 11.40
C ASN A 87 10.82 20.23 11.71
N GLU A 88 11.83 19.85 10.93
CA GLU A 88 12.53 18.56 11.05
C GLU A 88 11.58 17.34 11.00
N ASN A 89 10.47 17.49 10.26
CA ASN A 89 9.45 16.44 10.10
C ASN A 89 8.85 15.94 11.43
N GLN A 90 8.80 16.80 12.45
CA GLN A 90 8.10 16.49 13.69
C GLN A 90 6.59 16.41 13.45
N LEU A 91 6.00 15.26 13.78
CA LEU A 91 4.57 15.01 13.64
C LEU A 91 3.81 15.52 14.87
N THR A 92 2.63 16.11 14.67
CA THR A 92 1.73 16.51 15.74
C THR A 92 0.30 16.10 15.40
N LEU A 93 -0.32 15.24 16.22
CA LEU A 93 -1.72 14.83 16.04
C LEU A 93 -2.64 16.05 16.12
N ARG A 94 -3.49 16.24 15.10
CA ARG A 94 -4.40 17.37 14.96
C ARG A 94 -5.87 16.98 15.16
N GLY A 95 -6.19 15.72 14.93
CA GLY A 95 -7.54 15.21 15.12
C GLY A 95 -7.72 13.79 14.58
N SER A 96 -8.94 13.29 14.78
CA SER A 96 -9.38 12.01 14.23
C SER A 96 -10.81 12.08 13.71
N ALA A 97 -11.15 11.16 12.81
CA ALA A 97 -12.48 10.96 12.25
C ALA A 97 -12.71 9.46 12.06
N THR A 98 -13.94 9.07 11.72
CA THR A 98 -14.25 7.69 11.34
C THR A 98 -14.42 7.56 9.83
N THR A 99 -14.03 6.43 9.27
CA THR A 99 -14.35 6.07 7.88
C THR A 99 -15.85 5.86 7.66
N GLY A 100 -16.63 5.74 8.75
CA GLY A 100 -18.05 5.39 8.71
C GLY A 100 -18.30 3.93 8.36
N SER A 101 -17.24 3.11 8.21
CA SER A 101 -17.30 1.70 7.83
C SER A 101 -16.05 0.96 8.27
N GLY A 102 -16.11 -0.36 8.41
CA GLY A 102 -15.06 -1.14 9.04
C GLY A 102 -13.93 -1.60 8.11
N GLY A 103 -12.71 -1.68 8.68
CA GLY A 103 -11.57 -2.37 8.07
C GLY A 103 -10.89 -1.64 6.92
N ALA A 104 -10.63 -0.34 7.08
CA ALA A 104 -9.87 0.43 6.09
C ALA A 104 -8.46 -0.13 5.91
N ALA A 105 -8.16 -0.58 4.68
CA ALA A 105 -6.86 -1.14 4.29
C ALA A 105 -5.96 -0.11 3.59
N HIS A 106 -6.53 0.92 2.99
CA HIS A 106 -5.79 1.91 2.19
C HIS A 106 -6.51 3.25 2.19
N LEU A 107 -5.76 4.33 1.98
CA LEU A 107 -6.30 5.67 1.78
C LEU A 107 -5.51 6.46 0.74
N CYS A 108 -6.16 7.41 0.11
CA CYS A 108 -5.52 8.42 -0.74
C CYS A 108 -6.27 9.75 -0.67
N THR A 109 -5.65 10.81 -1.18
CA THR A 109 -6.29 12.11 -1.39
C THR A 109 -6.29 12.46 -2.87
N ASP A 110 -7.19 13.37 -3.29
CA ASP A 110 -7.02 14.01 -4.59
C ASP A 110 -5.87 15.04 -4.55
N ASN A 111 -5.32 15.36 -5.72
CA ASN A 111 -4.19 16.30 -5.85
C ASN A 111 -4.50 17.72 -5.33
N GLY A 112 -5.78 18.09 -5.24
CA GLY A 112 -6.22 19.37 -4.69
C GLY A 112 -6.49 19.35 -3.20
N ALA A 113 -6.29 18.24 -2.52
CA ALA A 113 -6.62 18.00 -1.12
C ALA A 113 -8.04 18.47 -0.75
N ARG A 114 -9.02 18.13 -1.60
CA ARG A 114 -10.45 18.42 -1.40
C ARG A 114 -11.16 17.28 -0.69
N CYS A 115 -10.74 16.03 -1.01
CA CYS A 115 -11.32 14.83 -0.47
C CYS A 115 -10.25 13.78 -0.13
N LEU A 116 -10.50 13.04 0.94
CA LEU A 116 -9.81 11.80 1.28
C LEU A 116 -10.73 10.63 0.96
N PHE A 117 -10.14 9.55 0.43
CA PHE A 117 -10.85 8.31 0.09
C PHE A 117 -10.22 7.14 0.85
N THR A 118 -11.05 6.19 1.28
CA THR A 118 -10.58 4.94 1.91
C THR A 118 -11.16 3.72 1.21
N ALA A 119 -10.34 2.67 1.11
CA ALA A 119 -10.79 1.33 0.75
C ALA A 119 -11.06 0.55 2.04
N ASN A 120 -12.32 0.21 2.32
CA ASN A 120 -12.73 -0.47 3.54
C ASN A 120 -12.89 -1.96 3.25
N TYR A 121 -11.78 -2.69 3.34
CA TYR A 121 -11.67 -4.11 3.01
C TYR A 121 -12.67 -4.97 3.78
N GLY A 122 -12.78 -4.75 5.10
CA GLY A 122 -13.61 -5.58 5.97
C GLY A 122 -15.11 -5.45 5.73
N SER A 123 -15.55 -4.30 5.23
CA SER A 123 -16.99 -4.02 5.00
C SER A 123 -17.40 -4.03 3.52
N GLY A 124 -16.46 -4.18 2.58
CA GLY A 124 -16.76 -4.16 1.15
C GLY A 124 -17.20 -2.79 0.63
N THR A 125 -16.68 -1.70 1.22
CA THR A 125 -17.13 -0.33 0.91
C THR A 125 -15.96 0.61 0.61
N VAL A 126 -16.28 1.78 0.06
CA VAL A 126 -15.35 2.91 -0.11
C VAL A 126 -15.95 4.10 0.62
N SER A 127 -15.11 4.90 1.29
CA SER A 127 -15.56 6.14 1.92
C SER A 127 -14.92 7.35 1.25
N LEU A 128 -15.68 8.44 1.20
CA LEU A 128 -15.24 9.77 0.81
C LEU A 128 -15.43 10.70 2.00
N LEU A 129 -14.37 11.40 2.40
CA LEU A 129 -14.40 12.42 3.43
C LEU A 129 -13.93 13.76 2.85
N PRO A 130 -14.74 14.85 2.93
CA PRO A 130 -14.26 16.16 2.56
C PRO A 130 -13.10 16.61 3.43
N ILE A 131 -12.13 17.31 2.85
CA ILE A 131 -10.98 17.88 3.56
C ILE A 131 -11.22 19.39 3.68
N ALA A 132 -11.21 19.93 4.90
CA ALA A 132 -11.24 21.34 5.17
C ALA A 132 -9.94 22.06 4.73
N GLU A 133 -9.93 23.39 4.72
CA GLU A 133 -8.77 24.17 4.27
C GLU A 133 -7.51 23.92 5.12
N ASP A 134 -7.70 23.67 6.41
CA ASP A 134 -6.64 23.35 7.38
C ASP A 134 -6.25 21.86 7.44
N GLY A 135 -6.90 21.01 6.61
CA GLY A 135 -6.66 19.58 6.52
C GLY A 135 -7.54 18.74 7.42
N ALA A 136 -8.46 19.32 8.22
CA ALA A 136 -9.39 18.53 9.03
C ALA A 136 -10.38 17.75 8.15
N LEU A 137 -10.71 16.51 8.58
CA LEU A 137 -11.64 15.65 7.86
C LEU A 137 -13.10 15.94 8.27
N GLY A 138 -13.98 16.00 7.26
CA GLY A 138 -15.42 16.09 7.46
C GLY A 138 -16.08 14.71 7.63
N GLU A 139 -17.42 14.68 7.60
CA GLU A 139 -18.21 13.47 7.75
C GLU A 139 -18.05 12.53 6.53
N ALA A 140 -17.91 11.24 6.79
CA ALA A 140 -17.73 10.22 5.77
C ALA A 140 -19.04 9.94 5.02
N LYS A 141 -18.95 9.83 3.69
CA LYS A 141 -19.98 9.25 2.84
C LYS A 141 -19.51 7.88 2.37
N VAL A 142 -20.30 6.84 2.62
CA VAL A 142 -19.96 5.43 2.38
C VAL A 142 -20.66 4.91 1.13
N TYR A 143 -19.91 4.20 0.27
CA TYR A 143 -20.38 3.62 -0.98
C TYR A 143 -20.07 2.12 -1.00
N ALA A 144 -21.09 1.28 -1.21
CA ALA A 144 -20.94 -0.16 -1.28
C ALA A 144 -20.51 -0.62 -2.68
N HIS A 145 -19.64 -1.63 -2.72
CA HIS A 145 -19.34 -2.40 -3.91
C HIS A 145 -20.32 -3.58 -4.09
N GLY A 146 -20.22 -4.27 -5.21
CA GLY A 146 -21.10 -5.40 -5.53
C GLY A 146 -20.75 -6.69 -4.77
N PRO A 147 -21.42 -7.81 -5.11
CA PRO A 147 -21.09 -9.12 -4.55
C PRO A 147 -19.69 -9.57 -4.98
N GLY A 148 -19.05 -10.42 -4.17
CA GLY A 148 -17.76 -11.02 -4.49
C GLY A 148 -17.79 -11.90 -5.75
N ALA A 149 -16.62 -12.11 -6.38
CA ALA A 149 -16.48 -12.94 -7.58
C ALA A 149 -16.89 -14.40 -7.33
N HIS A 150 -16.71 -14.88 -6.10
CA HIS A 150 -17.09 -16.22 -5.63
C HIS A 150 -18.14 -16.13 -4.52
N ALA A 151 -19.17 -15.30 -4.71
CA ALA A 151 -20.24 -15.11 -3.74
C ALA A 151 -20.91 -16.46 -3.38
N GLY A 152 -20.99 -16.73 -2.07
CA GLY A 152 -21.48 -18.00 -1.55
C GLY A 152 -20.42 -19.08 -1.33
N ALA A 153 -19.14 -18.79 -1.56
CA ALA A 153 -18.06 -19.69 -1.15
C ALA A 153 -18.08 -19.85 0.37
N GLU A 154 -18.10 -21.11 0.83
CA GLU A 154 -18.00 -21.45 2.25
C GLU A 154 -16.58 -21.82 2.62
N GLY A 155 -16.12 -21.40 3.79
CA GLY A 155 -14.80 -21.73 4.29
C GLY A 155 -14.34 -20.79 5.39
N ARG A 156 -13.06 -20.90 5.78
CA ARG A 156 -12.40 -20.05 6.75
C ARG A 156 -11.23 -19.35 6.10
N TRP A 157 -10.80 -18.26 6.68
CA TRP A 157 -9.56 -17.61 6.31
C TRP A 157 -8.43 -18.65 6.25
N GLY A 158 -7.81 -18.83 5.06
CA GLY A 158 -6.80 -19.86 4.79
C GLY A 158 -7.29 -21.09 4.03
N ASP A 159 -8.60 -21.31 3.86
CA ASP A 159 -9.15 -22.48 3.16
C ASP A 159 -8.99 -22.42 1.63
N GLY A 160 -8.52 -21.31 1.09
CA GLY A 160 -8.27 -21.11 -0.33
C GLY A 160 -8.52 -19.67 -0.79
N PRO A 161 -8.03 -19.29 -1.98
CA PRO A 161 -8.17 -17.92 -2.47
C PRO A 161 -9.63 -17.50 -2.70
N GLN A 162 -10.52 -18.42 -3.08
CA GLN A 162 -11.95 -18.14 -3.27
C GLN A 162 -12.62 -17.63 -1.99
N PHE A 163 -12.16 -18.05 -0.82
CA PHE A 163 -12.68 -17.61 0.47
C PHE A 163 -12.47 -16.10 0.72
N ARG A 164 -11.52 -15.48 0.06
CA ARG A 164 -11.28 -14.04 0.09
C ARG A 164 -12.02 -13.28 -1.02
N GLN A 165 -12.91 -13.96 -1.74
CA GLN A 165 -13.72 -13.43 -2.84
C GLN A 165 -15.21 -13.77 -2.68
N GLU A 166 -15.64 -14.10 -1.47
CA GLU A 166 -17.05 -14.35 -1.11
C GLU A 166 -17.86 -13.06 -1.09
N SER A 167 -17.21 -11.93 -0.92
CA SER A 167 -17.78 -10.58 -0.92
C SER A 167 -16.81 -9.59 -1.57
N ALA A 168 -17.24 -8.35 -1.76
CA ALA A 168 -16.36 -7.27 -2.16
C ALA A 168 -15.33 -7.00 -1.05
N HIS A 169 -14.08 -6.78 -1.45
CA HIS A 169 -12.98 -6.43 -0.58
C HIS A 169 -12.13 -5.33 -1.23
N PRO A 170 -12.62 -4.07 -1.32
CA PRO A 170 -11.83 -2.94 -1.76
C PRO A 170 -10.54 -2.85 -0.96
N HIS A 171 -9.40 -2.91 -1.62
CA HIS A 171 -8.12 -2.96 -0.94
C HIS A 171 -7.25 -1.73 -1.20
N GLY A 172 -7.20 -1.25 -2.44
CA GLY A 172 -6.42 -0.08 -2.82
C GLY A 172 -7.28 0.98 -3.51
N VAL A 173 -7.02 2.25 -3.21
CA VAL A 173 -7.67 3.41 -3.84
C VAL A 173 -6.64 4.38 -4.38
N VAL A 174 -6.87 4.95 -5.57
CA VAL A 174 -6.05 6.02 -6.14
C VAL A 174 -6.90 6.97 -6.95
N VAL A 175 -6.58 8.26 -6.89
CA VAL A 175 -7.21 9.27 -7.75
C VAL A 175 -6.34 9.52 -8.98
N CYS A 176 -6.94 9.47 -10.16
CA CYS A 176 -6.31 9.84 -11.42
C CYS A 176 -7.26 10.74 -12.21
N GLY A 177 -6.90 12.02 -12.36
CA GLY A 177 -7.79 13.04 -12.89
C GLY A 177 -8.99 13.31 -11.96
N GLU A 178 -10.20 13.18 -12.47
CA GLU A 178 -11.44 13.31 -11.71
C GLU A 178 -12.10 11.95 -11.42
N GLN A 179 -11.33 10.89 -11.49
CA GLN A 179 -11.78 9.53 -11.19
C GLN A 179 -11.05 8.95 -9.99
N LEU A 180 -11.80 8.22 -9.16
CA LEU A 180 -11.28 7.32 -8.13
C LEU A 180 -11.27 5.91 -8.69
N TYR A 181 -10.12 5.26 -8.68
CA TYR A 181 -9.97 3.86 -9.02
C TYR A 181 -9.80 3.02 -7.76
N VAL A 182 -10.52 1.93 -7.71
CA VAL A 182 -10.57 1.03 -6.57
C VAL A 182 -10.19 -0.37 -7.02
N ALA A 183 -9.07 -0.87 -6.53
CA ALA A 183 -8.71 -2.27 -6.68
C ALA A 183 -9.51 -3.09 -5.66
N ASP A 184 -10.41 -3.94 -6.15
CA ASP A 184 -11.27 -4.77 -5.30
C ASP A 184 -10.88 -6.24 -5.44
N LEU A 185 -10.20 -6.74 -4.42
CA LEU A 185 -9.69 -8.09 -4.35
C LEU A 185 -10.82 -9.12 -4.42
N GLY A 186 -11.93 -8.83 -3.74
CA GLY A 186 -13.06 -9.75 -3.63
C GLY A 186 -13.85 -9.91 -4.92
N THR A 187 -13.87 -8.89 -5.78
CA THR A 187 -14.65 -8.91 -7.04
C THR A 187 -13.81 -9.20 -8.27
N ASN A 188 -12.48 -9.33 -8.16
CA ASN A 188 -11.53 -9.37 -9.30
C ASN A 188 -11.62 -8.14 -10.20
N GLN A 189 -12.00 -6.98 -9.68
CA GLN A 189 -12.24 -5.78 -10.47
C GLN A 189 -11.35 -4.62 -10.07
N VAL A 190 -11.07 -3.77 -11.05
CA VAL A 190 -10.74 -2.36 -10.79
C VAL A 190 -11.96 -1.54 -11.16
N VAL A 191 -12.58 -0.94 -10.14
CA VAL A 191 -13.80 -0.13 -10.26
C VAL A 191 -13.44 1.34 -10.38
N CYS A 192 -14.01 2.03 -11.36
CA CYS A 192 -13.85 3.46 -11.58
C CYS A 192 -15.09 4.22 -11.11
N TRP A 193 -14.88 5.23 -10.28
CA TRP A 193 -15.91 6.15 -9.81
C TRP A 193 -15.58 7.56 -10.31
N ALA A 194 -16.54 8.25 -10.90
CA ALA A 194 -16.44 9.68 -11.16
C ALA A 194 -16.61 10.45 -9.83
N ILE A 195 -15.72 11.42 -9.58
CA ILE A 195 -15.75 12.25 -8.38
C ILE A 195 -16.49 13.54 -8.67
N ASP A 196 -17.56 13.82 -7.94
CA ASP A 196 -18.24 15.10 -7.91
C ASP A 196 -17.72 15.90 -6.71
N PHE A 197 -16.74 16.76 -6.96
CA PHE A 197 -16.12 17.58 -5.92
C PHE A 197 -17.03 18.66 -5.38
N ASP A 198 -18.00 19.15 -6.16
CA ASP A 198 -18.91 20.22 -5.74
C ASP A 198 -19.92 19.70 -4.70
N ASN A 199 -20.34 18.46 -4.85
CA ASN A 199 -21.28 17.79 -3.94
C ASN A 199 -20.61 16.80 -2.98
N ASN A 200 -19.26 16.64 -3.06
CA ASN A 200 -18.51 15.64 -2.32
C ASN A 200 -19.15 14.25 -2.48
N ALA A 201 -19.30 13.78 -3.70
CA ALA A 201 -20.01 12.54 -4.00
C ALA A 201 -19.25 11.68 -5.03
N LEU A 202 -19.50 10.36 -4.99
CA LEU A 202 -19.04 9.40 -5.97
C LEU A 202 -20.21 8.90 -6.82
N ARG A 203 -19.97 8.74 -8.11
CA ARG A 203 -20.89 8.13 -9.06
C ARG A 203 -20.16 6.98 -9.78
N ALA A 204 -20.73 5.79 -9.74
CA ALA A 204 -20.17 4.66 -10.49
C ALA A 204 -20.06 5.01 -11.98
N ALA A 205 -18.90 4.77 -12.58
CA ALA A 205 -18.60 5.09 -13.97
C ALA A 205 -18.38 3.83 -14.80
N SER A 206 -17.34 3.05 -14.50
CA SER A 206 -16.98 1.83 -15.21
C SER A 206 -16.30 0.82 -14.27
N ALA A 207 -16.07 -0.38 -14.77
CA ALA A 207 -15.23 -1.37 -14.11
C ALA A 207 -14.57 -2.27 -15.14
N ILE A 208 -13.34 -2.70 -14.89
CA ILE A 208 -12.70 -3.78 -15.63
C ILE A 208 -12.61 -5.00 -14.72
N THR A 209 -13.04 -6.16 -15.22
CA THR A 209 -12.85 -7.45 -14.55
C THR A 209 -11.56 -8.08 -15.06
N LEU A 210 -10.67 -8.39 -14.15
CA LEU A 210 -9.44 -9.14 -14.42
C LEU A 210 -9.74 -10.65 -14.47
N HIS A 211 -8.70 -11.45 -14.69
CA HIS A 211 -8.86 -12.90 -14.71
C HIS A 211 -9.26 -13.47 -13.34
N ASP A 212 -9.77 -14.68 -13.35
CA ASP A 212 -10.24 -15.36 -12.13
C ASP A 212 -9.09 -15.54 -11.12
N LEU A 213 -9.39 -15.33 -9.84
CA LEU A 213 -8.43 -15.37 -8.73
C LEU A 213 -7.24 -14.40 -8.86
N ALA A 214 -7.36 -13.32 -9.64
CA ALA A 214 -6.37 -12.26 -9.66
C ALA A 214 -6.29 -11.56 -8.29
N GLY A 215 -7.40 -11.11 -7.78
CA GLY A 215 -7.49 -10.39 -6.51
C GLY A 215 -6.69 -9.09 -6.53
N PRO A 216 -7.07 -8.06 -7.33
CA PRO A 216 -6.35 -6.80 -7.39
C PRO A 216 -6.33 -6.13 -6.02
N ARG A 217 -5.13 -5.77 -5.57
CA ARG A 217 -4.86 -5.23 -4.25
C ARG A 217 -4.55 -3.75 -4.27
N HIS A 218 -3.56 -3.36 -5.04
CA HIS A 218 -3.17 -1.96 -5.23
C HIS A 218 -3.20 -1.59 -6.71
N ILE A 219 -3.40 -0.31 -6.98
CA ILE A 219 -3.34 0.26 -8.33
C ILE A 219 -2.61 1.60 -8.27
N GLN A 220 -1.74 1.82 -9.26
CA GLN A 220 -1.02 3.08 -9.45
C GLN A 220 -1.08 3.49 -10.92
N PHE A 221 -0.94 4.79 -11.19
CA PHE A 221 -0.92 5.33 -12.54
C PHE A 221 0.40 6.05 -12.82
N THR A 222 0.81 6.07 -14.09
CA THR A 222 1.85 6.98 -14.57
C THR A 222 1.47 8.43 -14.27
N SER A 223 2.45 9.32 -14.16
CA SER A 223 2.25 10.75 -13.85
C SER A 223 1.32 11.46 -14.84
N ASN A 224 1.34 11.03 -16.12
CA ASN A 224 0.43 11.53 -17.16
C ASN A 224 -0.96 10.86 -17.12
N GLY A 225 -1.19 9.88 -16.27
CA GLY A 225 -2.45 9.19 -16.08
C GLY A 225 -2.93 8.34 -17.27
N THR A 226 -2.04 7.98 -18.21
CA THR A 226 -2.43 7.19 -19.39
C THR A 226 -2.33 5.69 -19.17
N MET A 227 -1.46 5.24 -18.26
CA MET A 227 -1.26 3.83 -17.94
C MET A 227 -1.50 3.59 -16.45
N GLY A 228 -2.17 2.49 -16.15
CA GLY A 228 -2.38 1.98 -14.80
C GLY A 228 -1.71 0.62 -14.60
N PHE A 229 -1.35 0.31 -13.36
CA PHE A 229 -0.76 -0.96 -12.98
C PHE A 229 -1.52 -1.48 -11.76
N ALA A 230 -2.24 -2.60 -11.92
CA ALA A 230 -2.91 -3.26 -10.81
C ALA A 230 -2.07 -4.45 -10.34
N LEU A 231 -1.71 -4.45 -9.06
CA LEU A 231 -1.02 -5.57 -8.42
C LEU A 231 -2.05 -6.56 -7.91
N ASN A 232 -1.97 -7.80 -8.39
CA ASN A 232 -2.88 -8.87 -8.05
C ASN A 232 -2.30 -9.72 -6.93
N GLU A 233 -2.95 -9.70 -5.77
CA GLU A 233 -2.44 -10.36 -4.57
C GLU A 233 -2.51 -11.89 -4.66
N LEU A 234 -3.64 -12.43 -5.20
CA LEU A 234 -3.95 -13.85 -5.06
C LEU A 234 -3.13 -14.74 -6.00
N ASP A 235 -2.53 -14.19 -7.05
CA ASP A 235 -1.72 -14.94 -8.01
C ASP A 235 -0.33 -14.36 -8.28
N ASN A 236 0.05 -13.28 -7.57
CA ASN A 236 1.35 -12.60 -7.75
C ASN A 236 1.58 -12.12 -9.19
N THR A 237 0.60 -11.44 -9.77
CA THR A 237 0.73 -10.84 -11.10
C THR A 237 0.56 -9.32 -11.05
N VAL A 238 1.06 -8.65 -12.10
CA VAL A 238 0.80 -7.24 -12.39
C VAL A 238 -0.01 -7.16 -13.68
N SER A 239 -1.17 -6.52 -13.64
CA SER A 239 -1.97 -6.18 -14.81
C SER A 239 -1.64 -4.77 -15.27
N VAL A 240 -1.15 -4.63 -16.50
CA VAL A 240 -0.93 -3.34 -17.15
C VAL A 240 -2.22 -2.91 -17.85
N LEU A 241 -2.67 -1.71 -17.54
CA LEU A 241 -3.95 -1.18 -17.96
C LEU A 241 -3.74 0.12 -18.75
N GLN A 242 -4.41 0.27 -19.87
CA GLN A 242 -4.51 1.54 -20.58
C GLN A 242 -5.75 2.28 -20.11
N ARG A 243 -5.61 3.58 -19.79
CA ARG A 243 -6.70 4.46 -19.39
C ARG A 243 -7.10 5.37 -20.52
N ASP A 244 -8.38 5.38 -20.89
CA ASP A 244 -8.98 6.27 -21.85
C ASP A 244 -9.66 7.46 -21.15
N ALA A 245 -8.96 8.60 -21.08
CA ALA A 245 -9.49 9.81 -20.45
C ALA A 245 -10.71 10.39 -21.19
N ALA A 246 -10.87 10.11 -22.49
CA ALA A 246 -12.00 10.56 -23.29
C ALA A 246 -13.28 9.74 -23.04
N LYS A 247 -13.14 8.58 -22.39
CA LYS A 247 -14.24 7.69 -22.01
C LYS A 247 -14.38 7.61 -20.48
N ASP A 248 -14.40 8.74 -19.80
CA ASP A 248 -14.56 8.83 -18.35
C ASP A 248 -13.56 7.96 -17.56
N GLY A 249 -12.34 7.75 -18.11
CA GLY A 249 -11.31 6.97 -17.46
C GLY A 249 -11.49 5.44 -17.58
N GLU A 250 -12.24 4.95 -18.57
CA GLU A 250 -12.37 3.51 -18.85
C GLU A 250 -11.00 2.85 -18.98
N LEU A 251 -10.85 1.65 -18.39
CA LEU A 251 -9.63 0.88 -18.42
C LEU A 251 -9.74 -0.30 -19.40
N SER A 252 -8.63 -0.59 -20.09
CA SER A 252 -8.48 -1.79 -20.90
C SER A 252 -7.18 -2.52 -20.55
N LEU A 253 -7.23 -3.87 -20.53
CA LEU A 253 -6.08 -4.71 -20.20
C LEU A 253 -5.12 -4.77 -21.39
N VAL A 254 -3.84 -4.49 -21.14
CA VAL A 254 -2.76 -4.56 -22.14
C VAL A 254 -1.89 -5.81 -21.93
N GLN A 255 -1.50 -6.07 -20.68
CA GLN A 255 -0.58 -7.16 -20.33
C GLN A 255 -0.91 -7.69 -18.92
N THR A 256 -0.62 -8.96 -18.68
CA THR A 256 -0.51 -9.53 -17.34
C THR A 256 0.79 -10.33 -17.25
N LEU A 257 1.57 -10.10 -16.21
CA LEU A 257 2.83 -10.80 -16.00
C LEU A 257 3.08 -11.10 -14.52
N SER A 258 3.88 -12.15 -14.24
CA SER A 258 4.21 -12.56 -12.88
C SER A 258 5.14 -11.56 -12.19
N SER A 259 4.91 -11.31 -10.90
CA SER A 259 5.84 -10.63 -9.99
C SER A 259 6.81 -11.58 -9.30
N LEU A 260 6.76 -12.89 -9.60
CA LEU A 260 7.67 -13.90 -9.10
C LEU A 260 8.67 -14.32 -10.18
N PRO A 261 9.86 -14.82 -9.79
CA PRO A 261 10.81 -15.40 -10.74
C PRO A 261 10.19 -16.56 -11.52
N PRO A 262 10.59 -16.77 -12.80
CA PRO A 262 10.12 -17.91 -13.58
C PRO A 262 10.34 -19.25 -12.87
N GLY A 263 9.34 -20.10 -12.81
CA GLY A 263 9.37 -21.43 -12.22
C GLY A 263 9.27 -21.44 -10.68
N TRP A 264 9.24 -20.29 -10.01
CA TRP A 264 9.18 -20.28 -8.55
C TRP A 264 7.83 -20.77 -8.01
N ALA A 265 6.73 -20.32 -8.59
CA ALA A 265 5.38 -20.73 -8.17
C ALA A 265 5.16 -22.23 -8.35
N GLU A 266 5.65 -22.80 -9.46
CA GLU A 266 5.55 -24.22 -9.77
C GLU A 266 6.41 -25.07 -8.82
N ALA A 267 7.61 -24.59 -8.45
CA ALA A 267 8.49 -25.27 -7.51
C ALA A 267 7.93 -25.32 -6.07
N HIS A 268 7.00 -24.40 -5.75
CA HIS A 268 6.38 -24.28 -4.43
C HIS A 268 4.87 -24.54 -4.47
N ALA A 269 4.39 -25.30 -5.46
CA ALA A 269 2.96 -25.62 -5.59
C ALA A 269 2.45 -26.60 -4.51
N ASP A 270 3.33 -27.39 -3.89
CA ASP A 270 2.96 -28.29 -2.80
C ASP A 270 2.74 -27.48 -1.50
N PRO A 271 1.53 -27.53 -0.90
CA PRO A 271 1.24 -26.86 0.37
C PRO A 271 2.22 -27.21 1.50
N ALA A 272 2.78 -28.42 1.51
CA ALA A 272 3.78 -28.83 2.50
C ALA A 272 5.10 -28.06 2.42
N THR A 273 5.35 -27.37 1.29
CA THR A 273 6.56 -26.57 1.05
C THR A 273 6.31 -25.06 1.17
N PHE A 274 5.09 -24.65 1.54
CA PHE A 274 4.79 -23.22 1.66
C PHE A 274 5.68 -22.56 2.70
N PRO A 275 6.36 -21.47 2.35
CA PRO A 275 7.20 -20.75 3.29
C PRO A 275 6.39 -20.05 4.40
N ASN A 276 5.07 -20.01 4.25
CA ASN A 276 4.16 -19.34 5.17
C ASN A 276 2.83 -20.11 5.32
N GLU A 277 2.57 -20.66 6.50
CA GLU A 277 1.34 -21.42 6.82
C GLU A 277 0.09 -20.54 6.94
N VAL A 278 0.26 -19.21 7.05
CA VAL A 278 -0.85 -18.26 7.19
C VAL A 278 -1.60 -18.07 5.87
N TYR A 279 -0.98 -18.38 4.73
CA TYR A 279 -1.55 -18.15 3.41
C TYR A 279 -1.84 -19.45 2.68
N SER A 280 -2.94 -19.45 1.93
CA SER A 280 -3.35 -20.57 1.06
C SER A 280 -2.47 -20.78 -0.18
N LYS A 281 -1.50 -19.89 -0.39
CA LYS A 281 -0.50 -19.94 -1.47
C LYS A 281 0.88 -19.61 -0.92
N PRO A 282 1.96 -20.04 -1.59
CA PRO A 282 3.33 -19.85 -1.12
C PRO A 282 3.75 -18.37 -1.13
N SER A 283 3.11 -17.53 -1.93
CA SER A 283 3.39 -16.09 -1.98
C SER A 283 2.13 -15.29 -2.30
N HIS A 284 2.10 -14.05 -1.80
CA HIS A 284 1.06 -13.06 -2.05
C HIS A 284 1.71 -11.71 -2.32
N ALA A 285 1.38 -11.08 -3.47
CA ALA A 285 1.84 -9.73 -3.75
C ALA A 285 1.22 -8.72 -2.77
N SER A 286 1.89 -7.58 -2.53
CA SER A 286 1.43 -6.64 -1.51
C SER A 286 1.45 -5.19 -1.97
N GLU A 287 2.59 -4.53 -2.03
CA GLU A 287 2.71 -3.11 -2.38
C GLU A 287 3.18 -2.94 -3.82
N LEU A 288 2.72 -1.88 -4.48
CA LEU A 288 3.12 -1.48 -5.83
C LEU A 288 3.41 0.00 -5.89
N LEU A 289 4.60 0.37 -6.38
CA LEU A 289 4.97 1.77 -6.60
C LEU A 289 5.64 1.96 -7.97
N LEU A 290 5.52 3.16 -8.52
CA LEU A 290 6.27 3.61 -9.68
C LEU A 290 7.49 4.44 -9.24
N SER A 291 8.54 4.41 -10.06
CA SER A 291 9.62 5.40 -9.91
C SER A 291 9.12 6.82 -10.25
N PRO A 292 9.73 7.88 -9.69
CA PRO A 292 9.29 9.25 -9.94
C PRO A 292 9.31 9.69 -11.42
N ASP A 293 10.06 8.99 -12.25
CA ASP A 293 10.20 9.22 -13.70
C ASP A 293 9.34 8.27 -14.55
N ASP A 294 8.46 7.49 -13.92
CA ASP A 294 7.57 6.49 -14.54
C ASP A 294 8.28 5.37 -15.33
N ARG A 295 9.62 5.23 -15.23
CA ARG A 295 10.35 4.23 -16.02
C ARG A 295 10.37 2.84 -15.41
N PHE A 296 10.10 2.73 -14.11
CA PHE A 296 10.21 1.47 -13.38
C PHE A 296 8.99 1.26 -12.47
N VAL A 297 8.58 0.01 -12.36
CA VAL A 297 7.52 -0.45 -11.44
C VAL A 297 8.13 -1.44 -10.44
N TYR A 298 7.77 -1.29 -9.19
CA TYR A 298 8.24 -2.11 -8.07
C TYR A 298 7.05 -2.81 -7.43
N ALA A 299 7.17 -4.11 -7.14
CA ALA A 299 6.12 -4.89 -6.49
C ALA A 299 6.71 -5.79 -5.40
N SER A 300 6.16 -5.74 -4.18
CA SER A 300 6.59 -6.64 -3.10
C SER A 300 5.82 -7.95 -3.11
N ASN A 301 6.49 -9.04 -2.73
CA ASN A 301 5.96 -10.40 -2.66
C ASN A 301 6.20 -10.98 -1.27
N ARG A 302 5.13 -11.20 -0.51
CA ARG A 302 5.13 -11.82 0.82
C ARG A 302 5.18 -13.34 0.66
N GLY A 303 6.16 -13.98 1.25
CA GLY A 303 6.42 -15.43 1.11
C GLY A 303 7.61 -15.73 0.19
N HIS A 304 7.71 -15.10 -0.99
CA HIS A 304 8.97 -15.02 -1.75
C HIS A 304 9.94 -14.01 -1.12
N ASP A 305 9.40 -13.05 -0.34
CA ASP A 305 10.13 -12.06 0.44
C ASP A 305 11.08 -11.21 -0.41
N SER A 306 10.56 -10.71 -1.54
CA SER A 306 11.31 -9.90 -2.50
C SER A 306 10.55 -8.66 -2.94
N ILE A 307 11.30 -7.73 -3.57
CA ILE A 307 10.75 -6.71 -4.46
C ILE A 307 11.09 -7.08 -5.90
N ALA A 308 10.07 -7.29 -6.72
CA ALA A 308 10.20 -7.40 -8.17
C ALA A 308 10.37 -6.00 -8.77
N VAL A 309 11.33 -5.86 -9.69
CA VAL A 309 11.61 -4.62 -10.42
C VAL A 309 11.32 -4.86 -11.90
N PHE A 310 10.52 -3.98 -12.48
CA PHE A 310 10.17 -4.02 -13.89
C PHE A 310 10.58 -2.73 -14.59
N ALA A 311 11.09 -2.83 -15.82
CA ALA A 311 11.19 -1.69 -16.71
C ALA A 311 9.87 -1.48 -17.45
N LEU A 312 9.44 -0.22 -17.58
CA LEU A 312 8.29 0.17 -18.38
C LEU A 312 8.77 0.64 -19.75
N ASP A 313 8.34 -0.04 -20.81
CA ASP A 313 8.35 0.50 -22.17
C ASP A 313 7.05 1.27 -22.41
N ALA A 314 7.14 2.60 -22.36
CA ALA A 314 5.97 3.46 -22.51
C ALA A 314 5.44 3.48 -23.96
N ALA A 315 6.25 3.13 -24.98
CA ALA A 315 5.83 3.09 -26.36
C ALA A 315 5.01 1.82 -26.67
N ASP A 316 5.49 0.68 -26.17
CA ASP A 316 4.81 -0.61 -26.32
C ASP A 316 3.82 -0.88 -25.20
N GLN A 317 3.79 -0.02 -24.16
CA GLN A 317 2.94 -0.14 -22.98
C GLN A 317 3.12 -1.47 -22.24
N GLN A 318 4.36 -1.94 -22.12
CA GLN A 318 4.67 -3.23 -21.53
C GLN A 318 5.70 -3.13 -20.41
N LEU A 319 5.58 -4.04 -19.45
CA LEU A 319 6.55 -4.28 -18.41
C LEU A 319 7.46 -5.46 -18.77
N THR A 320 8.75 -5.29 -18.47
CA THR A 320 9.76 -6.35 -18.56
C THR A 320 10.42 -6.54 -17.20
N PRO A 321 10.47 -7.76 -16.62
CA PRO A 321 11.11 -7.99 -15.33
C PRO A 321 12.61 -7.82 -15.44
N LEU A 322 13.22 -7.11 -14.47
CA LEU A 322 14.65 -6.83 -14.39
C LEU A 322 15.31 -7.55 -13.21
N GLN A 323 14.65 -7.56 -12.03
CA GLN A 323 15.24 -8.03 -10.79
C GLN A 323 14.15 -8.55 -9.84
N PHE A 324 14.53 -9.50 -8.98
CA PHE A 324 13.75 -9.94 -7.82
C PHE A 324 14.66 -9.83 -6.60
N GLU A 325 14.72 -8.65 -5.98
CA GLU A 325 15.64 -8.36 -4.87
C GLU A 325 15.09 -8.86 -3.55
N PRO A 326 15.79 -9.77 -2.83
CA PRO A 326 15.38 -10.21 -1.51
C PRO A 326 15.34 -9.07 -0.50
N THR A 327 14.28 -8.95 0.31
CA THR A 327 14.06 -7.83 1.23
C THR A 327 14.90 -7.89 2.51
N ARG A 328 15.70 -8.93 2.70
CA ARG A 328 16.53 -9.18 3.90
C ARG A 328 15.72 -9.28 5.19
N GLY A 329 14.46 -9.58 5.06
CA GLY A 329 13.48 -9.85 6.09
C GLY A 329 12.38 -10.71 5.52
N ARG A 330 11.23 -10.76 6.19
CA ARG A 330 10.09 -11.58 5.76
C ARG A 330 8.84 -10.74 5.63
N ILE A 331 7.91 -11.21 4.83
CA ILE A 331 6.58 -10.63 4.67
C ILE A 331 6.66 -9.11 4.43
N PRO A 332 7.29 -8.64 3.32
CA PRO A 332 7.36 -7.23 2.96
C PRO A 332 5.96 -6.71 2.61
N TRP A 333 5.28 -6.10 3.60
CA TRP A 333 3.89 -5.68 3.44
C TRP A 333 3.77 -4.35 2.73
N VAL A 334 4.58 -3.38 3.16
CA VAL A 334 4.61 -2.02 2.60
C VAL A 334 6.06 -1.61 2.36
N PHE A 335 6.29 -0.87 1.31
CA PHE A 335 7.56 -0.16 1.08
C PHE A 335 7.28 1.21 0.49
N CYS A 336 8.22 2.13 0.61
CA CYS A 336 8.12 3.46 0.02
C CYS A 336 9.45 3.88 -0.61
N LEU A 337 9.37 4.82 -1.57
CA LEU A 337 10.52 5.52 -2.11
C LEU A 337 10.77 6.81 -1.32
N SER A 338 12.04 7.19 -1.13
CA SER A 338 12.38 8.54 -0.68
C SER A 338 11.83 9.59 -1.65
N ALA A 339 11.69 10.84 -1.19
CA ALA A 339 11.08 11.90 -1.98
C ALA A 339 11.75 12.14 -3.35
N ASP A 340 13.06 11.89 -3.46
CA ASP A 340 13.81 11.96 -4.71
C ASP A 340 13.91 10.60 -5.44
N GLY A 341 13.37 9.53 -4.87
CA GLY A 341 13.38 8.19 -5.43
C GLY A 341 14.72 7.45 -5.38
N ARG A 342 15.72 7.94 -4.63
CA ARG A 342 17.05 7.31 -4.52
C ARG A 342 17.11 6.14 -3.57
N TYR A 343 16.22 6.10 -2.57
CA TYR A 343 16.17 5.04 -1.58
C TYR A 343 14.79 4.41 -1.54
N VAL A 344 14.77 3.13 -1.22
CA VAL A 344 13.56 2.34 -0.96
C VAL A 344 13.63 1.82 0.47
N ALA A 345 12.69 2.22 1.32
CA ALA A 345 12.54 1.70 2.66
C ALA A 345 11.48 0.61 2.66
N VAL A 346 11.85 -0.60 3.08
CA VAL A 346 11.00 -1.80 3.06
C VAL A 346 10.69 -2.24 4.47
N GLN A 347 9.41 -2.28 4.80
CA GLN A 347 8.93 -2.87 6.02
C GLN A 347 8.89 -4.41 5.87
N ASN A 348 9.49 -5.12 6.82
CA ASN A 348 9.45 -6.56 6.94
C ASN A 348 8.82 -6.95 8.27
N ASN A 349 7.90 -7.90 8.22
CA ASN A 349 7.14 -8.33 9.38
C ASN A 349 7.41 -9.82 9.69
N HIS A 350 7.86 -10.12 10.91
CA HIS A 350 8.15 -11.47 11.39
C HIS A 350 6.98 -12.04 12.21
N THR A 351 5.76 -12.07 11.66
CA THR A 351 4.56 -12.49 12.39
C THR A 351 4.48 -13.97 12.74
N ARG A 352 5.46 -14.80 12.38
CA ARG A 352 5.44 -16.23 12.68
C ARG A 352 5.81 -16.54 14.13
N ALA A 353 5.02 -17.42 14.75
CA ALA A 353 5.21 -17.86 16.13
C ALA A 353 6.49 -18.66 16.37
N ASP A 354 7.07 -19.24 15.33
CA ASP A 354 8.22 -20.16 15.34
C ASP A 354 9.57 -19.48 15.01
N GLU A 355 9.55 -18.23 14.51
CA GLU A 355 10.75 -17.47 14.21
C GLU A 355 10.88 -16.26 15.14
N ALA A 356 11.76 -16.34 16.11
CA ALA A 356 12.09 -15.24 17.00
C ALA A 356 12.98 -14.22 16.28
N GLY A 357 12.41 -13.06 15.94
CA GLY A 357 13.14 -11.93 15.39
C GLY A 357 12.29 -10.66 15.44
N PRO A 358 12.92 -9.48 15.54
CA PRO A 358 12.21 -8.20 15.44
C PRO A 358 11.74 -7.96 14.01
N ASP A 359 10.64 -7.23 13.87
CA ASP A 359 10.28 -6.61 12.61
C ASP A 359 11.33 -5.57 12.23
N SER A 360 11.44 -5.24 10.97
CA SER A 360 12.47 -4.31 10.53
C SER A 360 12.04 -3.43 9.38
N VAL A 361 12.67 -2.26 9.32
CA VAL A 361 12.76 -1.44 8.11
C VAL A 361 14.16 -1.60 7.55
N VAL A 362 14.26 -2.10 6.32
CA VAL A 362 15.51 -2.30 5.59
C VAL A 362 15.55 -1.32 4.43
N VAL A 363 16.69 -0.67 4.23
CA VAL A 363 16.85 0.35 3.19
C VAL A 363 17.66 -0.21 2.02
N PHE A 364 17.19 0.09 0.81
CA PHE A 364 17.86 -0.21 -0.45
C PHE A 364 18.18 1.10 -1.17
N GLN A 365 19.32 1.16 -1.82
CA GLN A 365 19.64 2.20 -2.78
C GLN A 365 19.05 1.80 -4.15
N ARG A 366 18.39 2.74 -4.80
CA ARG A 366 17.90 2.60 -6.17
C ARG A 366 18.86 3.26 -7.14
N ASP A 367 19.30 2.54 -8.16
CA ASP A 367 20.00 3.12 -9.30
C ASP A 367 18.98 3.82 -10.21
N GLU A 368 19.09 5.13 -10.35
CA GLU A 368 18.13 5.96 -11.11
C GLU A 368 18.12 5.63 -12.60
N THR A 369 19.22 5.10 -13.15
CA THR A 369 19.35 4.79 -14.58
C THR A 369 18.76 3.44 -14.92
N THR A 370 19.04 2.42 -14.11
CA THR A 370 18.64 1.03 -14.36
C THR A 370 17.41 0.59 -13.59
N GLY A 371 17.00 1.35 -12.57
CA GLY A 371 15.90 0.99 -11.66
C GLY A 371 16.26 -0.08 -10.62
N LEU A 372 17.44 -0.69 -10.73
CA LEU A 372 17.83 -1.81 -9.88
C LEU A 372 18.03 -1.40 -8.43
N LEU A 373 17.73 -2.32 -7.52
CA LEU A 373 17.90 -2.15 -6.09
C LEU A 373 19.18 -2.84 -5.61
N SER A 374 19.90 -2.18 -4.71
CA SER A 374 21.03 -2.75 -3.98
C SER A 374 20.89 -2.45 -2.49
N LEU A 375 21.26 -3.43 -1.65
CA LEU A 375 21.16 -3.27 -0.20
C LEU A 375 22.02 -2.12 0.29
N ALA A 376 21.42 -1.16 0.99
CA ALA A 376 22.13 -0.16 1.79
C ALA A 376 22.55 -0.74 3.16
N ALA A 377 23.45 -0.07 3.87
CA ALA A 377 23.86 -0.53 5.20
C ALA A 377 22.78 -0.31 6.27
N ALA A 378 21.85 0.62 6.02
CA ALA A 378 20.87 1.08 6.99
C ALA A 378 19.76 0.06 7.23
N ARG A 379 19.57 -0.29 8.51
CA ARG A 379 18.49 -1.15 9.01
C ARG A 379 18.03 -0.67 10.38
N LEU A 380 16.74 -0.68 10.62
CA LEU A 380 16.16 -0.35 11.92
C LEU A 380 15.20 -1.46 12.35
N GLU A 381 15.29 -1.87 13.62
CA GLU A 381 14.49 -2.95 14.19
C GLU A 381 13.43 -2.41 15.14
N PHE A 382 12.26 -3.00 15.10
CA PHE A 382 11.13 -2.70 15.96
C PHE A 382 10.54 -3.98 16.53
N ALA A 383 9.81 -3.88 17.64
CA ALA A 383 9.05 -5.00 18.15
C ALA A 383 8.01 -5.48 17.15
N THR A 384 7.37 -4.54 16.44
CA THR A 384 6.53 -4.77 15.27
C THR A 384 6.44 -3.52 14.41
N VAL A 385 6.30 -3.67 13.10
CA VAL A 385 6.09 -2.57 12.13
C VAL A 385 4.81 -2.81 11.35
N ALA A 386 3.95 -1.80 11.26
CA ALA A 386 2.72 -1.85 10.48
C ALA A 386 2.88 -1.23 9.09
N SER A 387 3.56 -0.08 8.99
CA SER A 387 3.78 0.61 7.71
C SER A 387 5.00 1.53 7.74
N VAL A 388 5.48 1.90 6.55
CA VAL A 388 6.55 2.87 6.34
C VAL A 388 6.17 3.82 5.21
N TRP A 389 6.48 5.13 5.35
CA TRP A 389 6.16 6.15 4.36
C TRP A 389 7.24 7.24 4.31
N ALA A 390 7.55 7.74 3.13
CA ALA A 390 8.50 8.85 3.00
C ALA A 390 7.87 10.17 3.47
N LEU A 391 8.63 10.95 4.24
CA LEU A 391 8.27 12.31 4.63
C LEU A 391 8.84 13.34 3.65
N PRO A 392 8.34 14.59 3.66
CA PRO A 392 8.86 15.61 2.77
C PRO A 392 10.36 15.78 2.94
N GLY A 393 11.06 16.05 1.84
CA GLY A 393 12.46 16.42 1.88
C GLY A 393 12.65 17.71 2.68
N SER A 394 13.68 17.76 3.50
CA SER A 394 14.07 18.95 4.26
C SER A 394 14.93 19.91 3.43
#